data_dcd680f9885c2b8125fbd674ef954956
#
_entry.id   dcd680f9885c2b8125fbd674ef954956
#
_cell.length_a   1.000
_cell.length_b   1.000
_cell.length_c   1.000
_cell.angle_alpha   90.00
_cell.angle_beta   90.00
_cell.angle_gamma   90.00
#
_symmetry.space_group_name_H-M   'P 1'
#
loop_
_entity.id
_entity.type
_entity.pdbx_description
1 polymer ?
#
loop_
_entity_poly.entity_id
_entity_poly.type
_entity_poly.pdbx_seq_one_letter_code
_entity_poly.pdbx_strand_id
1 'polypeptide(L)'
;MSLKWNPRSPQDKIKQHIRLLLYRALVKSILLYNCGTWGLTKHQEESLDCHHRKQLRRLLGIKYPTKIKNTKLYEICKESPLSLTILQSRWKLFGHILRRDRDIPAYKAMQLYFTKINPSDKNFRGRERTTLPTTLANDLDTLHKYTMRNVIDHSYHKRSTPKLRTTQDLETLRTIAQDRETWKELTSSILEARRAAAAFVTAAEAL
;
A
#
# COMPACT_ATOMS: atom_id res chain seq x y z
N MET A 1 12.11 18.08 -26.71
CA MET A 1 13.35 18.61 -26.09
C MET A 1 13.93 17.54 -25.18
N SER A 2 14.96 16.81 -25.62
CA SER A 2 15.60 15.76 -24.84
C SER A 2 16.49 16.42 -23.78
N LEU A 3 16.12 16.27 -22.52
CA LEU A 3 16.95 16.70 -21.39
C LEU A 3 18.27 15.91 -21.41
N LYS A 4 19.32 16.51 -21.93
CA LYS A 4 20.70 16.02 -21.77
C LYS A 4 21.06 16.21 -20.29
N TRP A 5 21.01 15.12 -19.55
CA TRP A 5 21.49 15.06 -18.19
C TRP A 5 23.02 15.14 -18.19
N ASN A 6 23.59 16.16 -17.52
CA ASN A 6 25.03 16.37 -17.43
C ASN A 6 25.51 16.08 -16.00
N PRO A 7 26.16 14.94 -15.74
CA PRO A 7 26.68 14.58 -14.43
C PRO A 7 28.04 15.24 -14.17
N ARG A 8 28.06 16.33 -13.42
CA ARG A 8 29.29 16.91 -12.90
C ARG A 8 29.25 17.05 -11.38
N SER A 9 29.42 15.95 -10.67
CA SER A 9 29.71 15.97 -9.24
C SER A 9 30.60 14.79 -8.85
N PRO A 10 31.38 14.86 -7.75
CA PRO A 10 32.24 13.75 -7.29
C PRO A 10 31.52 12.43 -7.01
N GLN A 11 30.19 12.44 -6.99
CA GLN A 11 29.33 11.25 -6.87
C GLN A 11 29.28 10.41 -8.16
N ASP A 12 29.85 10.90 -9.28
CA ASP A 12 29.78 10.25 -10.60
C ASP A 12 30.70 9.04 -10.77
N LYS A 13 31.51 8.70 -9.76
CA LYS A 13 32.37 7.50 -9.77
C LYS A 13 31.55 6.19 -9.74
N ILE A 14 30.32 6.22 -9.22
CA ILE A 14 29.45 5.04 -9.16
C ILE A 14 28.30 5.22 -10.14
N LYS A 15 28.14 4.28 -11.08
CA LYS A 15 27.05 4.28 -12.08
C LYS A 15 25.68 4.32 -11.39
N GLN A 16 24.74 5.07 -11.95
CA GLN A 16 23.40 5.27 -11.41
C GLN A 16 22.67 3.97 -11.05
N HIS A 17 22.76 2.94 -11.89
CA HIS A 17 22.12 1.65 -11.64
C HIS A 17 22.68 0.96 -10.40
N ILE A 18 24.00 1.10 -10.10
CA ILE A 18 24.63 0.54 -8.89
C ILE A 18 24.10 1.27 -7.65
N ARG A 19 23.96 2.60 -7.70
CA ARG A 19 23.38 3.37 -6.58
C ARG A 19 21.95 2.95 -6.28
N LEU A 20 21.13 2.72 -7.32
CA LEU A 20 19.78 2.22 -7.15
C LEU A 20 19.76 0.78 -6.61
N LEU A 21 20.68 -0.07 -7.08
CA LEU A 21 20.83 -1.44 -6.55
C LEU A 21 21.17 -1.45 -5.05
N LEU A 22 22.17 -0.64 -4.66
CA LEU A 22 22.55 -0.49 -3.24
C LEU A 22 21.40 0.08 -2.39
N TYR A 23 20.68 1.05 -2.90
CA TYR A 23 19.50 1.58 -2.22
C TYR A 23 18.43 0.50 -1.98
N ARG A 24 18.15 -0.32 -2.99
CA ARG A 24 17.20 -1.44 -2.87
C ARG A 24 17.66 -2.47 -1.84
N ALA A 25 18.92 -2.88 -1.94
CA ALA A 25 19.47 -3.96 -1.12
C ALA A 25 19.70 -3.55 0.34
N LEU A 26 20.18 -2.34 0.59
CA LEU A 26 20.60 -1.92 1.93
C LEU A 26 19.57 -1.03 2.62
N VAL A 27 19.03 -0.04 1.92
CA VAL A 27 18.13 0.93 2.56
C VAL A 27 16.68 0.45 2.54
N LYS A 28 16.17 0.09 1.35
CA LYS A 28 14.76 -0.28 1.19
C LYS A 28 14.43 -1.59 1.91
N SER A 29 15.33 -2.58 1.90
CA SER A 29 15.13 -3.85 2.60
C SER A 29 15.04 -3.68 4.12
N ILE A 30 15.93 -2.86 4.70
CA ILE A 30 15.92 -2.58 6.15
C ILE A 30 14.69 -1.73 6.49
N LEU A 31 14.40 -0.69 5.72
CA LEU A 31 13.24 0.19 5.95
C LEU A 31 11.92 -0.58 5.92
N LEU A 32 11.76 -1.55 5.01
CA LEU A 32 10.52 -2.31 4.85
C LEU A 32 10.53 -3.65 5.59
N TYR A 33 11.51 -3.87 6.46
CA TYR A 33 11.54 -5.09 7.25
C TYR A 33 10.24 -5.24 8.06
N ASN A 34 9.59 -6.39 7.92
CA ASN A 34 8.31 -6.72 8.56
C ASN A 34 7.16 -5.69 8.34
N CYS A 35 7.20 -4.95 7.23
CA CYS A 35 6.21 -3.89 6.95
C CYS A 35 4.78 -4.42 6.77
N GLY A 36 4.59 -5.71 6.56
CA GLY A 36 3.27 -6.35 6.49
C GLY A 36 2.45 -6.26 7.78
N THR A 37 3.11 -6.04 8.93
CA THR A 37 2.45 -5.89 10.24
C THR A 37 2.10 -4.45 10.58
N TRP A 38 2.50 -3.48 9.78
CA TRP A 38 2.32 -2.07 10.11
C TRP A 38 0.88 -1.60 9.91
N GLY A 39 0.32 -1.00 10.96
CA GLY A 39 -0.97 -0.30 10.93
C GLY A 39 -0.77 1.19 10.64
N LEU A 40 -0.48 1.54 9.38
CA LEU A 40 -0.20 2.93 8.98
C LEU A 40 -1.49 3.72 8.72
N THR A 41 -1.46 4.99 9.09
CA THR A 41 -2.43 5.98 8.63
C THR A 41 -2.07 6.47 7.23
N LYS A 42 -3.04 7.02 6.48
CA LYS A 42 -2.79 7.62 5.15
C LYS A 42 -1.67 8.65 5.17
N HIS A 43 -1.64 9.50 6.19
CA HIS A 43 -0.59 10.52 6.36
C HIS A 43 0.81 9.89 6.52
N GLN A 44 0.91 8.79 7.26
CA GLN A 44 2.19 8.06 7.43
C GLN A 44 2.62 7.39 6.11
N GLU A 45 1.69 6.80 5.36
CA GLU A 45 1.97 6.25 4.03
C GLU A 45 2.50 7.33 3.07
N GLU A 46 1.86 8.50 3.03
CA GLU A 46 2.31 9.64 2.22
C GLU A 46 3.68 10.17 2.64
N SER A 47 3.94 10.23 3.94
CA SER A 47 5.24 10.65 4.49
C SER A 47 6.35 9.69 4.06
N LEU A 48 6.11 8.38 4.11
CA LEU A 48 7.04 7.36 3.63
C LEU A 48 7.28 7.48 2.12
N ASP A 49 6.24 7.67 1.33
CA ASP A 49 6.35 7.85 -0.12
C ASP A 49 7.09 9.15 -0.46
N CYS A 50 6.87 10.21 0.30
CA CYS A 50 7.61 11.47 0.14
C CYS A 50 9.10 11.27 0.44
N HIS A 51 9.43 10.59 1.54
CA HIS A 51 10.81 10.24 1.87
C HIS A 51 11.47 9.42 0.75
N HIS A 52 10.80 8.39 0.25
CA HIS A 52 11.28 7.55 -0.85
C HIS A 52 11.58 8.39 -2.10
N ARG A 53 10.64 9.23 -2.54
CA ARG A 53 10.85 10.13 -3.68
C ARG A 53 12.03 11.07 -3.49
N LYS A 54 12.22 11.57 -2.26
CA LYS A 54 13.38 12.42 -1.90
C LYS A 54 14.70 11.65 -2.06
N GLN A 55 14.75 10.40 -1.59
CA GLN A 55 15.94 9.57 -1.76
C GLN A 55 16.21 9.25 -3.23
N LEU A 56 15.19 8.87 -4.00
CA LEU A 56 15.34 8.60 -5.43
C LEU A 56 15.89 9.82 -6.19
N ARG A 57 15.38 11.03 -5.91
CA ARG A 57 15.92 12.26 -6.50
C ARG A 57 17.38 12.49 -6.16
N ARG A 58 17.78 12.23 -4.91
CA ARG A 58 19.19 12.32 -4.47
C ARG A 58 20.07 11.34 -5.23
N LEU A 59 19.64 10.09 -5.39
CA LEU A 59 20.38 9.07 -6.11
C LEU A 59 20.58 9.41 -7.60
N LEU A 60 19.58 10.05 -8.19
CA LEU A 60 19.65 10.54 -9.57
C LEU A 60 20.41 11.87 -9.72
N GLY A 61 20.82 12.51 -8.62
CA GLY A 61 21.49 13.81 -8.66
C GLY A 61 20.56 14.96 -9.07
N ILE A 62 19.24 14.78 -8.94
CA ILE A 62 18.24 15.81 -9.29
C ILE A 62 18.19 16.84 -8.19
N LYS A 63 18.62 18.07 -8.51
CA LYS A 63 18.65 19.23 -7.61
C LYS A 63 17.84 20.37 -8.22
N TYR A 64 17.36 21.27 -7.34
CA TYR A 64 16.77 22.54 -7.78
C TYR A 64 17.78 23.27 -8.72
N PRO A 65 17.33 23.93 -9.81
CA PRO A 65 15.93 24.16 -10.20
C PRO A 65 15.26 23.06 -11.01
N THR A 66 15.91 21.92 -11.26
CA THR A 66 15.34 20.85 -12.07
C THR A 66 14.16 20.17 -11.36
N LYS A 67 12.99 20.17 -12.00
CA LYS A 67 11.77 19.53 -11.49
C LYS A 67 11.40 18.33 -12.36
N ILE A 68 11.14 17.19 -11.73
CA ILE A 68 10.65 15.98 -12.39
C ILE A 68 9.35 15.54 -11.71
N LYS A 69 8.32 15.20 -12.54
CA LYS A 69 7.06 14.63 -12.06
C LYS A 69 7.31 13.29 -11.34
N ASN A 70 6.52 13.00 -10.30
CA ASN A 70 6.68 11.77 -9.50
C ASN A 70 6.55 10.50 -10.34
N THR A 71 5.60 10.46 -11.28
CA THR A 71 5.41 9.35 -12.22
C THR A 71 6.68 9.07 -13.02
N LYS A 72 7.27 10.10 -13.63
CA LYS A 72 8.51 10.00 -14.39
C LYS A 72 9.71 9.55 -13.53
N LEU A 73 9.77 10.00 -12.28
CA LEU A 73 10.78 9.57 -11.32
C LEU A 73 10.72 8.07 -11.07
N TYR A 74 9.52 7.53 -10.82
CA TYR A 74 9.32 6.10 -10.60
C TYR A 74 9.63 5.26 -11.84
N GLU A 75 9.27 5.73 -13.03
CA GLU A 75 9.62 5.10 -14.31
C GLU A 75 11.14 4.99 -14.51
N ILE A 76 11.87 6.10 -14.35
CA ILE A 76 13.34 6.14 -14.51
C ILE A 76 14.01 5.19 -13.51
N CYS A 77 13.56 5.17 -12.26
CA CYS A 77 14.14 4.33 -11.23
C CYS A 77 13.66 2.88 -11.29
N LYS A 78 12.65 2.57 -12.10
CA LYS A 78 11.91 1.27 -12.08
C LYS A 78 11.48 0.91 -10.66
N GLU A 79 10.88 1.87 -9.97
CA GLU A 79 10.40 1.77 -8.60
C GLU A 79 8.89 2.03 -8.52
N SER A 80 8.30 1.70 -7.39
CA SER A 80 6.91 2.01 -7.05
C SER A 80 6.84 2.71 -5.70
N PRO A 81 5.75 3.42 -5.38
CA PRO A 81 5.52 3.95 -4.05
C PRO A 81 5.69 2.87 -2.97
N LEU A 82 6.27 3.23 -1.82
CA LEU A 82 6.45 2.29 -0.71
C LEU A 82 5.11 1.83 -0.14
N SER A 83 4.11 2.70 -0.15
CA SER A 83 2.74 2.37 0.27
C SER A 83 2.18 1.15 -0.47
N LEU A 84 2.44 1.01 -1.77
CA LEU A 84 2.04 -0.18 -2.55
C LEU A 84 2.81 -1.44 -2.12
N THR A 85 4.09 -1.31 -1.83
CA THR A 85 4.90 -2.44 -1.34
C THR A 85 4.44 -2.91 0.03
N ILE A 86 4.09 -1.98 0.91
CA ILE A 86 3.54 -2.27 2.24
C ILE A 86 2.19 -2.96 2.13
N LEU A 87 1.29 -2.45 1.28
CA LEU A 87 -0.01 -3.07 1.00
C LEU A 87 0.16 -4.51 0.50
N GLN A 88 1.02 -4.73 -0.48
CA GLN A 88 1.29 -6.07 -1.01
C GLN A 88 1.84 -7.01 0.08
N SER A 89 2.77 -6.54 0.89
CA SER A 89 3.35 -7.32 2.00
C SER A 89 2.31 -7.67 3.06
N ARG A 90 1.41 -6.74 3.37
CA ARG A 90 0.29 -6.95 4.31
C ARG A 90 -0.66 -8.06 3.83
N TRP A 91 -1.12 -7.98 2.58
CA TRP A 91 -2.02 -8.98 2.02
C TRP A 91 -1.35 -10.35 1.85
N LYS A 92 -0.06 -10.37 1.49
CA LYS A 92 0.74 -11.60 1.43
C LYS A 92 0.87 -12.26 2.81
N LEU A 93 1.21 -11.49 3.83
CA LEU A 93 1.31 -11.98 5.21
C LEU A 93 -0.05 -12.46 5.73
N PHE A 94 -1.09 -11.68 5.50
CA PHE A 94 -2.45 -12.01 5.92
C PHE A 94 -2.93 -13.33 5.29
N GLY A 95 -2.79 -13.49 3.98
CA GLY A 95 -3.13 -14.74 3.32
C GLY A 95 -2.29 -15.93 3.80
N HIS A 96 -1.02 -15.70 4.15
CA HIS A 96 -0.18 -16.74 4.75
C HIS A 96 -0.73 -17.19 6.11
N ILE A 97 -1.12 -16.27 6.98
CA ILE A 97 -1.69 -16.59 8.29
C ILE A 97 -3.04 -17.32 8.14
N LEU A 98 -3.91 -16.88 7.24
CA LEU A 98 -5.23 -17.49 7.00
C LEU A 98 -5.16 -18.94 6.52
N ARG A 99 -4.12 -19.31 5.78
CA ARG A 99 -3.90 -20.68 5.31
C ARG A 99 -3.33 -21.63 6.36
N ARG A 100 -2.84 -21.10 7.47
CA ARG A 100 -2.29 -21.91 8.57
C ARG A 100 -3.39 -22.45 9.48
N ASP A 101 -3.00 -23.36 10.36
CA ASP A 101 -3.88 -23.93 11.37
C ASP A 101 -4.39 -22.83 12.33
N ARG A 102 -5.61 -23.04 12.84
CA ARG A 102 -6.23 -22.08 13.76
C ARG A 102 -5.50 -21.98 15.11
N ASP A 103 -4.74 -23.00 15.45
CA ASP A 103 -4.05 -23.08 16.73
C ASP A 103 -2.76 -22.27 16.83
N ILE A 104 -2.21 -21.81 15.68
CA ILE A 104 -0.99 -21.02 15.71
C ILE A 104 -1.22 -19.66 16.38
N PRO A 105 -0.24 -19.15 17.16
CA PRO A 105 -0.38 -17.89 17.87
C PRO A 105 -0.73 -16.70 16.98
N ALA A 106 -0.19 -16.66 15.75
CA ALA A 106 -0.47 -15.60 14.79
C ALA A 106 -1.95 -15.56 14.35
N TYR A 107 -2.57 -16.73 14.13
CA TYR A 107 -4.00 -16.80 13.80
C TYR A 107 -4.87 -16.39 14.99
N LYS A 108 -4.57 -16.90 16.19
CA LYS A 108 -5.28 -16.54 17.43
C LYS A 108 -5.18 -15.03 17.70
N ALA A 109 -4.01 -14.45 17.56
CA ALA A 109 -3.83 -13.01 17.72
C ALA A 109 -4.66 -12.22 16.69
N MET A 110 -4.67 -12.64 15.43
CA MET A 110 -5.47 -12.02 14.38
C MET A 110 -6.97 -12.14 14.67
N GLN A 111 -7.44 -13.32 15.08
CA GLN A 111 -8.84 -13.56 15.43
C GLN A 111 -9.32 -12.61 16.54
N LEU A 112 -8.48 -12.29 17.52
CA LEU A 112 -8.82 -11.34 18.58
C LEU A 112 -9.16 -9.94 18.05
N TYR A 113 -8.58 -9.50 16.96
CA TYR A 113 -8.92 -8.22 16.34
C TYR A 113 -10.31 -8.22 15.69
N PHE A 114 -10.78 -9.38 15.23
CA PHE A 114 -12.13 -9.53 14.66
C PHE A 114 -13.20 -9.80 15.71
N THR A 115 -12.84 -10.34 16.88
CA THR A 115 -13.79 -10.65 17.96
C THR A 115 -13.93 -9.54 19.00
N LYS A 116 -12.89 -8.74 19.23
CA LYS A 116 -12.88 -7.69 20.28
C LYS A 116 -13.65 -6.43 19.95
N ILE A 117 -14.20 -6.30 18.77
CA ILE A 117 -15.06 -5.16 18.43
C ILE A 117 -16.47 -5.50 18.88
N ASN A 118 -16.71 -5.37 20.19
CA ASN A 118 -18.06 -5.37 20.73
C ASN A 118 -18.78 -4.12 20.21
N PRO A 119 -19.94 -4.26 19.56
CA PRO A 119 -20.75 -3.11 19.14
C PRO A 119 -21.20 -2.22 20.31
N SER A 120 -21.15 -2.76 21.54
CA SER A 120 -21.50 -2.07 22.78
C SER A 120 -20.34 -1.35 23.46
N ASP A 121 -19.09 -1.51 22.98
CA ASP A 121 -17.98 -0.71 23.50
C ASP A 121 -18.22 0.74 23.13
N LYS A 122 -18.77 1.46 24.12
CA LYS A 122 -19.08 2.89 24.05
C LYS A 122 -17.91 3.63 23.49
N ASN A 123 -18.21 4.45 22.50
CA ASN A 123 -17.33 5.33 21.76
C ASN A 123 -16.16 5.85 22.61
N PHE A 124 -14.95 5.38 22.32
CA PHE A 124 -13.76 6.04 22.81
C PHE A 124 -13.82 7.50 22.40
N ARG A 125 -13.73 8.41 23.35
CA ARG A 125 -13.55 9.83 23.05
C ARG A 125 -12.20 9.98 22.36
N GLY A 126 -12.23 10.25 21.06
CA GLY A 126 -11.03 10.46 20.28
C GLY A 126 -11.04 9.70 18.94
N ARG A 127 -9.92 9.78 18.21
CA ARG A 127 -9.76 9.11 16.92
C ARG A 127 -9.68 7.60 17.10
N GLU A 128 -10.46 6.85 16.34
CA GLU A 128 -10.38 5.38 16.30
C GLU A 128 -8.94 4.93 15.98
N ARG A 129 -8.48 3.92 16.71
CA ARG A 129 -7.17 3.31 16.45
C ARG A 129 -7.19 2.59 15.09
N THR A 130 -6.12 2.75 14.33
CA THR A 130 -5.94 1.98 13.10
C THR A 130 -5.64 0.53 13.46
N THR A 131 -6.59 -0.36 13.21
CA THR A 131 -6.47 -1.81 13.43
C THR A 131 -6.30 -2.53 12.10
N LEU A 132 -5.84 -3.78 12.14
CA LEU A 132 -5.71 -4.61 10.93
C LEU A 132 -7.05 -4.75 10.19
N PRO A 133 -8.18 -5.11 10.83
CA PRO A 133 -9.47 -5.19 10.14
C PRO A 133 -9.87 -3.87 9.46
N THR A 134 -9.67 -2.73 10.14
CA THR A 134 -9.96 -1.41 9.57
C THR A 134 -9.12 -1.12 8.34
N THR A 135 -7.84 -1.50 8.37
CA THR A 135 -6.94 -1.29 7.23
C THR A 135 -7.33 -2.18 6.04
N LEU A 136 -7.63 -3.45 6.29
CA LEU A 136 -8.09 -4.39 5.25
C LEU A 136 -9.44 -3.96 4.66
N ALA A 137 -10.37 -3.49 5.51
CA ALA A 137 -11.65 -2.96 5.04
C ALA A 137 -11.47 -1.73 4.14
N ASN A 138 -10.55 -0.83 4.47
CA ASN A 138 -10.23 0.33 3.63
C ASN A 138 -9.59 -0.07 2.29
N ASP A 139 -8.77 -1.12 2.28
CA ASP A 139 -8.17 -1.64 1.05
C ASP A 139 -9.26 -2.23 0.13
N LEU A 140 -10.19 -3.02 0.68
CA LEU A 140 -11.33 -3.57 -0.05
C LEU A 140 -12.33 -2.50 -0.50
N ASP A 141 -12.54 -1.46 0.31
CA ASP A 141 -13.36 -0.30 -0.08
C ASP A 141 -12.77 0.43 -1.29
N THR A 142 -11.45 0.55 -1.33
CA THR A 142 -10.77 1.14 -2.48
C THR A 142 -10.97 0.30 -3.74
N LEU A 143 -10.89 -1.03 -3.64
CA LEU A 143 -11.18 -1.94 -4.74
C LEU A 143 -12.63 -1.82 -5.21
N HIS A 144 -13.58 -1.84 -4.28
CA HIS A 144 -15.00 -1.72 -4.59
C HIS A 144 -15.31 -0.42 -5.33
N LYS A 145 -14.80 0.71 -4.84
CA LYS A 145 -14.95 2.00 -5.51
C LYS A 145 -14.34 2.04 -6.91
N TYR A 146 -13.22 1.38 -7.10
CA TYR A 146 -12.56 1.27 -8.40
C TYR A 146 -13.39 0.43 -9.38
N THR A 147 -13.86 -0.73 -8.94
CA THR A 147 -14.70 -1.62 -9.75
C THR A 147 -16.00 -0.94 -10.15
N MET A 148 -16.67 -0.23 -9.23
CA MET A 148 -17.92 0.48 -9.50
C MET A 148 -17.75 1.68 -10.44
N ARG A 149 -16.61 2.34 -10.46
CA ARG A 149 -16.32 3.42 -11.43
C ARG A 149 -16.16 2.90 -12.85
N ASN A 150 -15.67 1.68 -13.01
CA ASN A 150 -15.49 1.04 -14.31
C ASN A 150 -16.80 0.44 -14.86
N VAL A 151 -17.76 0.15 -14.00
CA VAL A 151 -19.14 -0.20 -14.38
C VAL A 151 -19.94 1.08 -14.37
N ILE A 152 -20.27 1.60 -15.56
CA ILE A 152 -20.99 2.86 -15.78
C ILE A 152 -22.43 2.73 -15.23
N ASP A 153 -22.57 2.90 -13.92
CA ASP A 153 -23.88 3.07 -13.31
C ASP A 153 -23.83 4.21 -12.29
N HIS A 154 -24.40 5.36 -12.68
CA HIS A 154 -24.45 6.57 -11.88
C HIS A 154 -25.44 6.52 -10.71
N SER A 155 -26.15 5.40 -10.54
CA SER A 155 -27.18 5.24 -9.50
C SER A 155 -26.67 4.68 -8.16
N TYR A 156 -25.34 4.57 -7.97
CA TYR A 156 -24.80 3.99 -6.77
C TYR A 156 -24.88 4.93 -5.57
N HIS A 157 -26.00 4.87 -4.85
CA HIS A 157 -26.11 5.45 -3.51
C HIS A 157 -25.09 4.79 -2.58
N LYS A 158 -24.42 5.62 -1.75
CA LYS A 158 -23.50 5.26 -0.66
C LYS A 158 -24.01 4.05 0.15
N ARG A 159 -23.84 2.83 -0.34
CA ARG A 159 -23.91 1.68 0.54
C ARG A 159 -22.69 1.71 1.43
N SER A 160 -22.91 1.67 2.74
CA SER A 160 -21.84 1.58 3.71
C SER A 160 -20.93 0.40 3.33
N THR A 161 -19.67 0.67 3.11
CA THR A 161 -18.65 -0.35 2.90
C THR A 161 -18.76 -1.43 3.97
N PRO A 162 -18.71 -2.72 3.61
CA PRO A 162 -18.71 -3.78 4.59
C PRO A 162 -17.52 -3.59 5.52
N LYS A 163 -17.81 -3.24 6.76
CA LYS A 163 -16.78 -3.14 7.78
C LYS A 163 -16.44 -4.58 8.15
N LEU A 164 -15.20 -5.01 7.88
CA LEU A 164 -14.73 -6.31 8.35
C LEU A 164 -14.66 -6.29 9.87
N ARG A 165 -15.71 -6.77 10.55
CA ARG A 165 -15.84 -6.64 12.01
C ARG A 165 -16.21 -7.94 12.69
N THR A 166 -16.56 -8.97 11.94
CA THR A 166 -17.09 -10.21 12.48
C THR A 166 -16.17 -11.39 12.23
N THR A 167 -16.29 -12.41 13.08
CA THR A 167 -15.64 -13.70 12.85
C THR A 167 -16.06 -14.34 11.53
N GLN A 168 -17.30 -14.07 11.09
CA GLN A 168 -17.80 -14.54 9.78
C GLN A 168 -17.03 -13.93 8.62
N ASP A 169 -16.69 -12.64 8.70
CA ASP A 169 -15.86 -11.97 7.68
C ASP A 169 -14.47 -12.62 7.61
N LEU A 170 -13.89 -12.96 8.76
CA LEU A 170 -12.61 -13.65 8.82
C LEU A 170 -12.66 -15.04 8.18
N GLU A 171 -13.72 -15.81 8.43
CA GLU A 171 -13.90 -17.13 7.81
C GLU A 171 -14.13 -17.04 6.30
N THR A 172 -14.88 -16.04 5.84
CA THR A 172 -15.04 -15.78 4.39
C THR A 172 -13.69 -15.49 3.74
N LEU A 173 -12.88 -14.61 4.34
CA LEU A 173 -11.54 -14.31 3.84
C LEU A 173 -10.62 -15.55 3.91
N ARG A 174 -10.78 -16.39 4.93
CA ARG A 174 -10.05 -17.66 5.04
C ARG A 174 -10.39 -18.61 3.90
N THR A 175 -11.67 -18.77 3.56
CA THR A 175 -12.12 -19.61 2.46
C THR A 175 -11.49 -19.16 1.13
N ILE A 176 -11.51 -17.86 0.85
CA ILE A 176 -10.86 -17.29 -0.34
C ILE A 176 -9.35 -17.52 -0.31
N ALA A 177 -8.72 -17.42 0.87
CA ALA A 177 -7.28 -17.56 1.00
C ALA A 177 -6.77 -19.00 0.81
N GLN A 178 -7.62 -20.03 0.92
CA GLN A 178 -7.24 -21.44 0.67
C GLN A 178 -6.80 -21.62 -0.78
N ASP A 179 -7.47 -20.99 -1.73
CA ASP A 179 -7.01 -20.93 -3.10
C ASP A 179 -5.98 -19.79 -3.26
N ARG A 180 -4.74 -20.20 -3.59
CA ARG A 180 -3.62 -19.25 -3.74
C ARG A 180 -3.76 -18.36 -4.96
N GLU A 181 -4.33 -18.88 -6.05
CA GLU A 181 -4.47 -18.08 -7.28
C GLU A 181 -5.56 -17.03 -7.10
N THR A 182 -6.72 -17.41 -6.59
CA THR A 182 -7.80 -16.46 -6.25
C THR A 182 -7.32 -15.37 -5.27
N TRP A 183 -6.52 -15.74 -4.26
CA TRP A 183 -5.94 -14.77 -3.33
C TRP A 183 -4.95 -13.81 -4.00
N LYS A 184 -4.16 -14.31 -4.93
CA LYS A 184 -3.20 -13.52 -5.70
C LYS A 184 -3.91 -12.55 -6.65
N GLU A 185 -4.97 -13.00 -7.31
CA GLU A 185 -5.83 -12.16 -8.16
C GLU A 185 -6.48 -11.05 -7.34
N LEU A 186 -7.07 -11.36 -6.19
CA LEU A 186 -7.62 -10.37 -5.27
C LEU A 186 -6.57 -9.34 -4.86
N THR A 187 -5.38 -9.79 -4.48
CA THR A 187 -4.28 -8.90 -4.08
C THR A 187 -3.84 -7.99 -5.25
N SER A 188 -3.76 -8.53 -6.47
CA SER A 188 -3.41 -7.77 -7.67
C SER A 188 -4.47 -6.71 -7.98
N SER A 189 -5.74 -7.07 -7.90
CA SER A 189 -6.87 -6.15 -8.13
C SER A 189 -6.88 -5.00 -7.11
N ILE A 190 -6.59 -5.28 -5.84
CA ILE A 190 -6.46 -4.24 -4.80
C ILE A 190 -5.29 -3.28 -5.11
N LEU A 191 -4.15 -3.82 -5.56
CA LEU A 191 -2.99 -3.02 -5.95
C LEU A 191 -3.29 -2.12 -7.15
N GLU A 192 -3.98 -2.63 -8.15
CA GLU A 192 -4.41 -1.86 -9.33
C GLU A 192 -5.37 -0.74 -8.95
N ALA A 193 -6.38 -1.04 -8.15
CA ALA A 193 -7.32 -0.06 -7.64
C ALA A 193 -6.62 1.07 -6.87
N ARG A 194 -5.62 0.72 -6.06
CA ARG A 194 -4.84 1.71 -5.30
C ARG A 194 -3.96 2.58 -6.22
N ARG A 195 -3.37 2.00 -7.28
CA ARG A 195 -2.60 2.74 -8.30
C ARG A 195 -3.50 3.71 -9.06
N ALA A 196 -4.67 3.26 -9.49
CA ALA A 196 -5.64 4.09 -10.20
C ALA A 196 -6.16 5.24 -9.33
N ALA A 197 -6.44 4.99 -8.05
CA ALA A 197 -6.83 6.02 -7.10
C ALA A 197 -5.74 7.09 -6.92
N ALA A 198 -4.47 6.70 -6.84
CA ALA A 198 -3.34 7.63 -6.74
C ALA A 198 -3.15 8.46 -8.02
N ALA A 199 -3.33 7.86 -9.20
CA ALA A 199 -3.24 8.56 -10.47
C ALA A 199 -4.36 9.61 -10.64
N PHE A 200 -5.56 9.30 -10.15
CA PHE A 200 -6.70 10.23 -10.21
C PHE A 200 -6.50 11.47 -9.34
N VAL A 201 -5.94 11.32 -8.14
CA VAL A 201 -5.62 12.46 -7.25
C VAL A 201 -4.58 13.39 -7.90
N THR A 202 -3.52 12.82 -8.51
CA THR A 202 -2.50 13.61 -9.21
C THR A 202 -3.01 14.32 -10.45
N ALA A 203 -4.03 13.79 -11.13
CA ALA A 203 -4.67 14.44 -12.26
C ALA A 203 -5.59 15.61 -11.82
N ALA A 204 -6.31 15.45 -10.70
CA ALA A 204 -7.16 16.48 -10.12
C ALA A 204 -6.37 17.67 -9.53
N GLU A 205 -5.14 17.44 -9.04
CA GLU A 205 -4.26 18.51 -8.54
C GLU A 205 -3.53 19.28 -9.67
N ALA A 206 -3.64 18.81 -10.92
CA ALA A 206 -2.99 19.42 -12.09
C ALA A 206 -3.92 20.32 -12.92
N LEU A 207 -5.20 20.41 -12.53
CA LEU A 207 -6.24 21.29 -13.10
C LEU A 207 -6.43 22.53 -12.21
#